data_330fcf8e60264fdcfd73307b45285378
#
_entry.id   330fcf8e60264fdcfd73307b45285378
#
_cell.length_a   1.000
_cell.length_b   1.000
_cell.length_c   1.000
_cell.angle_alpha   90.00
_cell.angle_beta   90.00
_cell.angle_gamma   90.00
#
_symmetry.space_group_name_H-M   'P 1'
#
loop_
_entity.id
_entity.type
_entity.pdbx_description
1 polymer ?
#
loop_
_entity_poly.entity_id
_entity_poly.type
_entity_poly.pdbx_seq_one_letter_code
_entity_poly.pdbx_strand_id
1 'polypeptide(L)'
;MSSHENQRRTFVIFNPASGRGAGAKRIDLYLDLLRKRLPEFEHAITSRPREESELAAQAVADGFELIVAVGGDGTWSNVADRLVSLGNPSVALGLLPSGTGNDFGRNFGISPRSPADAVDILARGVVTETDVGRVVSAGAPLGDAADQTTDESPVTGRHFLNLVGFGFDVAVIEDTAGAHFLRGELLYKVTALKNLFSFKGVAFELMSDEPGVDGDHLMLTISNAPFFGGGFPVDSPRPTLKVCLQSPQQRP
;
A
#
# COMPACT_ATOMS: atom_id res chain seq x y z
N MET A 1 13.15 6.27 -38.12
CA MET A 1 11.91 6.96 -37.73
C MET A 1 11.89 6.96 -36.22
N SER A 2 11.83 8.14 -35.65
CA SER A 2 12.15 8.46 -34.25
C SER A 2 11.13 7.87 -33.28
N SER A 3 11.59 7.00 -32.37
CA SER A 3 10.82 6.39 -31.27
C SER A 3 10.72 7.31 -30.04
N HIS A 4 10.69 8.63 -30.24
CA HIS A 4 10.59 9.63 -29.16
C HIS A 4 9.16 10.18 -28.95
N GLU A 5 8.17 9.64 -29.64
CA GLU A 5 6.77 10.08 -29.46
C GLU A 5 6.12 9.29 -28.33
N ASN A 6 5.92 9.96 -27.23
CA ASN A 6 5.06 9.65 -26.09
C ASN A 6 5.77 9.22 -24.79
N GLN A 7 6.88 9.85 -24.45
CA GLN A 7 7.49 9.61 -23.15
C GLN A 7 6.87 10.56 -22.12
N ARG A 8 6.18 9.96 -21.13
CA ARG A 8 5.54 10.67 -20.02
C ARG A 8 6.58 11.42 -19.21
N ARG A 9 6.32 12.70 -18.91
CA ARG A 9 7.12 13.42 -17.91
C ARG A 9 7.04 12.68 -16.58
N THR A 10 8.21 12.29 -16.06
CA THR A 10 8.32 11.39 -14.91
C THR A 10 8.86 12.12 -13.69
N PHE A 11 8.17 11.96 -12.55
CA PHE A 11 8.61 12.42 -11.24
C PHE A 11 8.74 11.23 -10.27
N VAL A 12 9.89 11.11 -9.61
CA VAL A 12 10.21 9.98 -8.72
C VAL A 12 10.23 10.43 -7.27
N ILE A 13 9.45 9.79 -6.41
CA ILE A 13 9.36 10.09 -4.98
C ILE A 13 10.02 8.96 -4.20
N PHE A 14 11.08 9.28 -3.46
CA PHE A 14 11.79 8.33 -2.61
C PHE A 14 11.34 8.46 -1.16
N ASN A 15 10.95 7.34 -0.53
CA ASN A 15 10.71 7.27 0.90
C ASN A 15 11.86 6.57 1.61
N PRO A 16 12.81 7.31 2.22
CA PRO A 16 13.97 6.73 2.90
C PRO A 16 13.60 5.93 4.15
N ALA A 17 12.45 6.22 4.78
CA ALA A 17 11.97 5.51 5.96
C ALA A 17 11.36 4.13 5.64
N SER A 18 11.05 3.85 4.36
CA SER A 18 10.47 2.57 3.95
C SER A 18 11.37 1.38 4.33
N GLY A 19 10.76 0.22 4.57
CA GLY A 19 11.50 -0.97 4.98
C GLY A 19 12.29 -0.77 6.30
N ARG A 20 11.75 0.02 7.24
CA ARG A 20 12.41 0.37 8.50
C ARG A 20 13.76 1.10 8.30
N GLY A 21 13.81 2.00 7.35
CA GLY A 21 15.01 2.77 6.99
C GLY A 21 15.92 2.10 5.95
N ALA A 22 15.58 0.89 5.49
CA ALA A 22 16.32 0.25 4.40
C ALA A 22 16.17 1.00 3.05
N GLY A 23 15.08 1.77 2.91
CA GLY A 23 14.82 2.60 1.74
C GLY A 23 15.94 3.60 1.47
N ALA A 24 16.48 4.23 2.51
CA ALA A 24 17.60 5.18 2.37
C ALA A 24 18.82 4.56 1.66
N LYS A 25 19.12 3.29 1.93
CA LYS A 25 20.26 2.57 1.34
C LYS A 25 20.04 2.20 -0.14
N ARG A 26 18.81 2.32 -0.64
CA ARG A 26 18.42 1.96 -2.00
C ARG A 26 18.31 3.17 -2.94
N ILE A 27 18.38 4.39 -2.42
CA ILE A 27 18.19 5.61 -3.21
C ILE A 27 19.20 5.67 -4.35
N ASP A 28 20.50 5.60 -4.04
CA ASP A 28 21.57 5.67 -5.05
C ASP A 28 21.45 4.57 -6.08
N LEU A 29 21.16 3.34 -5.64
CA LEU A 29 20.94 2.21 -6.54
C LEU A 29 19.79 2.48 -7.52
N TYR A 30 18.64 2.96 -7.04
CA TYR A 30 17.52 3.27 -7.91
C TYR A 30 17.80 4.46 -8.82
N LEU A 31 18.48 5.50 -8.35
CA LEU A 31 18.89 6.62 -9.18
C LEU A 31 19.77 6.14 -10.33
N ASP A 32 20.74 5.27 -10.07
CA ASP A 32 21.64 4.72 -11.08
C ASP A 32 20.91 3.83 -12.09
N LEU A 33 19.97 3.00 -11.62
CA LEU A 33 19.15 2.16 -12.49
C LEU A 33 18.20 2.98 -13.36
N LEU A 34 17.54 3.97 -12.78
CA LEU A 34 16.61 4.85 -13.48
C LEU A 34 17.33 5.67 -14.56
N ARG A 35 18.48 6.27 -14.25
CA ARG A 35 19.29 7.02 -15.24
C ARG A 35 19.68 6.20 -16.46
N LYS A 36 19.83 4.87 -16.31
CA LYS A 36 20.16 3.97 -17.41
C LYS A 36 18.95 3.59 -18.27
N ARG A 37 17.73 3.72 -17.76
CA ARG A 37 16.51 3.23 -18.39
C ARG A 37 15.51 4.31 -18.78
N LEU A 38 15.47 5.40 -18.03
CA LEU A 38 14.61 6.56 -18.31
C LEU A 38 15.51 7.72 -18.75
N PRO A 39 15.20 8.37 -19.88
CA PRO A 39 16.09 9.44 -20.40
C PRO A 39 16.08 10.67 -19.50
N GLU A 40 14.90 11.05 -18.99
CA GLU A 40 14.73 12.22 -18.13
C GLU A 40 13.70 11.94 -17.03
N PHE A 41 14.01 12.33 -15.81
CA PHE A 41 13.09 12.36 -14.67
C PHE A 41 13.56 13.36 -13.63
N GLU A 42 12.61 13.94 -12.93
CA GLU A 42 12.86 14.70 -11.70
C GLU A 42 12.58 13.85 -10.48
N HIS A 43 13.14 14.20 -9.33
CA HIS A 43 12.93 13.43 -8.12
C HIS A 43 12.95 14.25 -6.85
N ALA A 44 12.29 13.74 -5.81
CA ALA A 44 12.38 14.24 -4.45
C ALA A 44 12.50 13.08 -3.44
N ILE A 45 13.05 13.40 -2.27
CA ILE A 45 13.20 12.48 -1.14
C ILE A 45 12.33 13.02 -0.01
N THR A 46 11.44 12.18 0.54
CA THR A 46 10.59 12.58 1.65
C THR A 46 11.42 12.79 2.92
N SER A 47 11.09 13.84 3.67
CA SER A 47 11.72 14.21 4.94
C SER A 47 10.83 13.92 6.16
N ARG A 48 9.53 13.74 5.96
CA ARG A 48 8.52 13.51 6.98
C ARG A 48 7.45 12.50 6.53
N PRO A 49 6.71 11.90 7.46
CA PRO A 49 5.63 10.98 7.14
C PRO A 49 4.57 11.65 6.23
N ARG A 50 4.05 10.87 5.27
CA ARG A 50 3.00 11.26 4.32
C ARG A 50 3.35 12.40 3.34
N GLU A 51 4.57 12.91 3.34
CA GLU A 51 5.02 13.93 2.40
C GLU A 51 4.94 13.46 0.93
N GLU A 52 5.00 12.14 0.70
CA GLU A 52 4.82 11.57 -0.62
C GLU A 52 3.49 11.95 -1.29
N SER A 53 2.43 12.15 -0.51
CA SER A 53 1.13 12.60 -1.04
C SER A 53 1.16 14.05 -1.51
N GLU A 54 1.86 14.91 -0.79
CA GLU A 54 2.01 16.32 -1.15
C GLU A 54 2.91 16.47 -2.38
N LEU A 55 4.04 15.77 -2.41
CA LEU A 55 4.95 15.74 -3.54
C LEU A 55 4.26 15.21 -4.81
N ALA A 56 3.42 14.18 -4.68
CA ALA A 56 2.64 13.65 -5.79
C ALA A 56 1.65 14.70 -6.32
N ALA A 57 0.95 15.41 -5.43
CA ALA A 57 0.03 16.47 -5.84
C ALA A 57 0.75 17.63 -6.55
N GLN A 58 1.90 18.05 -6.03
CA GLN A 58 2.69 19.10 -6.65
C GLN A 58 3.19 18.68 -8.02
N ALA A 59 3.74 17.46 -8.14
CA ALA A 59 4.21 16.94 -9.42
C ALA A 59 3.09 16.89 -10.47
N VAL A 60 1.87 16.48 -10.08
CA VAL A 60 0.71 16.51 -10.99
C VAL A 60 0.38 17.93 -11.42
N ALA A 61 0.41 18.89 -10.49
CA ALA A 61 0.18 20.32 -10.80
C ALA A 61 1.26 20.88 -11.74
N ASP A 62 2.50 20.41 -11.64
CA ASP A 62 3.63 20.78 -12.49
C ASP A 62 3.63 20.05 -13.85
N GLY A 63 2.59 19.24 -14.12
CA GLY A 63 2.36 18.57 -15.40
C GLY A 63 3.16 17.27 -15.59
N PHE A 64 3.56 16.58 -14.51
CA PHE A 64 4.09 15.24 -14.62
C PHE A 64 2.96 14.22 -14.82
N GLU A 65 3.19 13.26 -15.71
CA GLU A 65 2.21 12.26 -16.14
C GLU A 65 2.50 10.86 -15.59
N LEU A 66 3.71 10.63 -15.08
CA LEU A 66 4.12 9.41 -14.40
C LEU A 66 4.73 9.76 -13.04
N ILE A 67 4.03 9.37 -11.98
CA ILE A 67 4.52 9.51 -10.60
C ILE A 67 5.05 8.16 -10.14
N VAL A 68 6.35 8.06 -9.91
CA VAL A 68 7.00 6.83 -9.48
C VAL A 68 7.23 6.88 -7.97
N ALA A 69 6.64 5.95 -7.24
CA ALA A 69 6.81 5.85 -5.79
C ALA A 69 7.84 4.75 -5.44
N VAL A 70 8.99 5.16 -4.93
CA VAL A 70 10.03 4.26 -4.39
C VAL A 70 9.79 4.08 -2.91
N GLY A 71 9.13 2.98 -2.55
CA GLY A 71 8.66 2.76 -1.18
C GLY A 71 8.15 1.35 -0.95
N GLY A 72 7.34 1.18 0.09
CA GLY A 72 6.55 -0.01 0.36
C GLY A 72 5.07 0.23 0.11
N ASP A 73 4.23 -0.76 0.49
CA ASP A 73 2.78 -0.71 0.29
C ASP A 73 2.13 0.55 0.87
N GLY A 74 2.60 1.04 2.03
CA GLY A 74 2.10 2.28 2.63
C GLY A 74 2.41 3.53 1.79
N THR A 75 3.64 3.64 1.26
CA THR A 75 4.02 4.74 0.36
C THR A 75 3.19 4.71 -0.92
N TRP A 76 3.05 3.53 -1.52
CA TRP A 76 2.26 3.34 -2.74
C TRP A 76 0.79 3.71 -2.52
N SER A 77 0.22 3.26 -1.39
CA SER A 77 -1.17 3.55 -1.02
C SER A 77 -1.39 5.05 -0.80
N ASN A 78 -0.48 5.76 -0.14
CA ASN A 78 -0.59 7.21 0.09
C ASN A 78 -0.52 7.99 -1.23
N VAL A 79 0.40 7.63 -2.13
CA VAL A 79 0.48 8.27 -3.45
C VAL A 79 -0.76 7.96 -4.29
N ALA A 80 -1.21 6.70 -4.33
CA ALA A 80 -2.40 6.31 -5.07
C ALA A 80 -3.67 7.03 -4.56
N ASP A 81 -3.87 7.05 -3.23
CA ASP A 81 -5.00 7.78 -2.62
C ASP A 81 -5.02 9.25 -3.06
N ARG A 82 -3.83 9.89 -3.09
CA ARG A 82 -3.72 11.26 -3.56
C ARG A 82 -4.03 11.42 -5.04
N LEU A 83 -3.49 10.56 -5.91
CA LEU A 83 -3.72 10.63 -7.35
C LEU A 83 -5.20 10.40 -7.70
N VAL A 84 -5.85 9.42 -7.06
CA VAL A 84 -7.29 9.17 -7.22
C VAL A 84 -8.11 10.39 -6.78
N SER A 85 -7.75 10.98 -5.64
CA SER A 85 -8.43 12.17 -5.11
C SER A 85 -8.29 13.40 -6.01
N LEU A 86 -7.22 13.50 -6.79
CA LEU A 86 -7.03 14.57 -7.77
C LEU A 86 -7.89 14.38 -9.04
N GLY A 87 -8.37 13.16 -9.29
CA GLY A 87 -9.29 12.86 -10.39
C GLY A 87 -8.70 13.05 -11.78
N ASN A 88 -7.37 12.99 -11.94
CA ASN A 88 -6.72 13.10 -13.25
C ASN A 88 -6.38 11.72 -13.83
N PRO A 89 -7.17 11.19 -14.77
CA PRO A 89 -6.98 9.84 -15.31
C PRO A 89 -5.76 9.72 -16.24
N SER A 90 -5.15 10.83 -16.63
CA SER A 90 -3.96 10.82 -17.49
C SER A 90 -2.67 10.50 -16.72
N VAL A 91 -2.69 10.60 -15.39
CA VAL A 91 -1.53 10.37 -14.55
C VAL A 91 -1.43 8.88 -14.16
N ALA A 92 -0.28 8.28 -14.41
CA ALA A 92 0.00 6.91 -14.03
C ALA A 92 0.86 6.84 -12.76
N LEU A 93 0.68 5.76 -11.97
CA LEU A 93 1.51 5.43 -10.82
C LEU A 93 2.51 4.32 -11.18
N GLY A 94 3.80 4.60 -11.01
CA GLY A 94 4.87 3.60 -11.08
C GLY A 94 5.28 3.12 -9.69
N LEU A 95 5.59 1.84 -9.56
CA LEU A 95 5.92 1.21 -8.27
C LEU A 95 7.37 0.69 -8.29
N LEU A 96 8.19 1.15 -7.36
CA LEU A 96 9.53 0.61 -7.13
C LEU A 96 9.70 0.16 -5.67
N PRO A 97 10.03 -1.13 -5.43
CA PRO A 97 9.94 -1.73 -4.11
C PRO A 97 11.15 -1.41 -3.23
N SER A 98 10.92 -0.78 -2.08
CA SER A 98 11.93 -0.58 -1.03
C SER A 98 11.39 -0.87 0.38
N GLY A 99 10.14 -1.30 0.49
CA GLY A 99 9.49 -1.72 1.73
C GLY A 99 9.78 -3.18 2.12
N THR A 100 9.11 -3.64 3.16
CA THR A 100 9.25 -5.02 3.68
C THR A 100 8.32 -6.00 2.94
N GLY A 101 7.04 -5.67 2.74
CA GLY A 101 6.05 -6.54 2.10
C GLY A 101 6.07 -6.40 0.58
N ASN A 102 5.75 -5.22 0.11
CA ASN A 102 5.60 -4.86 -1.31
C ASN A 102 4.59 -5.79 -2.03
N ASP A 103 3.51 -6.09 -1.32
CA ASP A 103 2.54 -7.11 -1.74
C ASP A 103 1.77 -6.68 -2.99
N PHE A 104 1.37 -5.41 -3.07
CA PHE A 104 0.67 -4.91 -4.24
C PHE A 104 1.50 -5.01 -5.52
N GLY A 105 2.81 -4.76 -5.45
CA GLY A 105 3.74 -4.86 -6.58
C GLY A 105 3.84 -6.27 -7.17
N ARG A 106 3.56 -7.32 -6.38
CA ARG A 106 3.60 -8.72 -6.85
C ARG A 106 2.59 -9.00 -7.97
N ASN A 107 1.47 -8.26 -7.99
CA ASN A 107 0.45 -8.38 -9.06
C ASN A 107 1.01 -8.01 -10.44
N PHE A 108 2.08 -7.24 -10.47
CA PHE A 108 2.75 -6.77 -11.68
C PHE A 108 4.12 -7.45 -11.91
N GLY A 109 4.41 -8.54 -11.18
CA GLY A 109 5.71 -9.22 -11.26
C GLY A 109 6.86 -8.45 -10.61
N ILE A 110 6.56 -7.38 -9.85
CA ILE A 110 7.57 -6.57 -9.17
C ILE A 110 8.04 -7.28 -7.91
N SER A 111 9.34 -7.61 -7.88
CA SER A 111 9.97 -8.27 -6.74
C SER A 111 10.90 -7.31 -5.98
N PRO A 112 10.83 -7.25 -4.63
CA PRO A 112 11.78 -6.46 -3.84
C PRO A 112 13.21 -7.03 -3.87
N ARG A 113 13.38 -8.26 -4.38
CA ARG A 113 14.68 -8.93 -4.50
C ARG A 113 15.46 -8.51 -5.74
N SER A 114 14.79 -7.95 -6.75
CA SER A 114 15.41 -7.51 -8.00
C SER A 114 14.99 -6.08 -8.35
N PRO A 115 15.67 -5.05 -7.79
CA PRO A 115 15.43 -3.65 -8.15
C PRO A 115 15.61 -3.37 -9.65
N ALA A 116 16.56 -4.05 -10.31
CA ALA A 116 16.80 -3.88 -11.73
C ALA A 116 15.61 -4.34 -12.58
N ASP A 117 15.04 -5.52 -12.26
CA ASP A 117 13.85 -6.02 -12.97
C ASP A 117 12.64 -5.09 -12.75
N ALA A 118 12.48 -4.53 -11.55
CA ALA A 118 11.42 -3.59 -11.25
C ALA A 118 11.54 -2.31 -12.11
N VAL A 119 12.77 -1.79 -12.27
CA VAL A 119 13.01 -0.63 -13.15
C VAL A 119 12.83 -1.02 -14.62
N ASP A 120 13.20 -2.23 -15.04
CA ASP A 120 12.97 -2.71 -16.40
C ASP A 120 11.48 -2.86 -16.71
N ILE A 121 10.67 -3.33 -15.75
CA ILE A 121 9.20 -3.37 -15.86
C ILE A 121 8.65 -1.95 -16.04
N LEU A 122 9.06 -1.02 -15.18
CA LEU A 122 8.66 0.38 -15.26
C LEU A 122 9.02 1.01 -16.62
N ALA A 123 10.24 0.79 -17.10
CA ALA A 123 10.75 1.36 -18.33
C ALA A 123 10.06 0.83 -19.60
N ARG A 124 9.40 -0.33 -19.54
CA ARG A 124 8.55 -0.83 -20.65
C ARG A 124 7.34 0.04 -20.89
N GLY A 125 6.94 0.87 -19.93
CA GLY A 125 5.86 1.84 -20.05
C GLY A 125 4.46 1.25 -20.24
N VAL A 126 4.27 -0.04 -19.93
CA VAL A 126 2.95 -0.68 -20.02
C VAL A 126 2.10 -0.21 -18.85
N VAL A 127 0.98 0.42 -19.17
CA VAL A 127 0.00 0.88 -18.18
C VAL A 127 -1.15 -0.10 -18.09
N THR A 128 -1.52 -0.46 -16.87
CA THR A 128 -2.65 -1.33 -16.58
C THR A 128 -3.64 -0.57 -15.70
N GLU A 129 -4.89 -0.56 -16.08
CA GLU A 129 -5.97 -0.08 -15.21
C GLU A 129 -6.14 -1.03 -14.03
N THR A 130 -6.35 -0.47 -12.87
CA THR A 130 -6.49 -1.21 -11.62
C THR A 130 -7.62 -0.62 -10.79
N ASP A 131 -8.47 -1.47 -10.28
CA ASP A 131 -9.49 -1.07 -9.32
C ASP A 131 -8.85 -0.54 -8.04
N VAL A 132 -9.55 0.39 -7.40
CA VAL A 132 -9.14 1.00 -6.13
C VAL A 132 -10.31 0.93 -5.17
N GLY A 133 -10.11 0.30 -4.00
CA GLY A 133 -11.13 0.28 -2.96
C GLY A 133 -11.19 1.62 -2.23
N ARG A 134 -12.37 2.01 -1.75
CA ARG A 134 -12.57 3.21 -0.93
C ARG A 134 -13.23 2.85 0.39
N VAL A 135 -12.60 3.22 1.48
CA VAL A 135 -13.20 3.18 2.83
C VAL A 135 -13.81 4.53 3.11
N VAL A 136 -15.10 4.53 3.48
CA VAL A 136 -15.81 5.73 3.89
C VAL A 136 -16.25 5.51 5.33
N SER A 137 -15.80 6.35 6.25
CA SER A 137 -16.22 6.31 7.65
C SER A 137 -17.35 7.33 7.86
N ALA A 138 -18.49 6.86 8.37
CA ALA A 138 -19.57 7.71 8.86
C ALA A 138 -19.67 7.48 10.36
N GLY A 139 -19.05 8.30 11.19
CA GLY A 139 -19.10 8.18 12.64
C GLY A 139 -17.76 8.35 13.35
N ALA A 140 -17.72 8.10 14.66
CA ALA A 140 -16.58 8.33 15.54
C ALA A 140 -15.25 7.76 15.00
N PRO A 141 -14.12 8.42 15.27
CA PRO A 141 -12.81 7.96 14.81
C PRO A 141 -12.51 6.56 15.32
N LEU A 142 -12.01 5.70 14.45
CA LEU A 142 -11.47 4.39 14.77
C LEU A 142 -10.19 4.59 15.61
N GLY A 143 -10.28 4.41 16.93
CA GLY A 143 -9.17 4.31 17.88
C GLY A 143 -8.17 5.47 17.94
N ASP A 144 -7.39 5.52 19.02
CA ASP A 144 -6.40 6.54 19.36
C ASP A 144 -5.19 6.70 18.40
N ALA A 145 -5.19 6.04 17.26
CA ALA A 145 -4.20 6.20 16.20
C ALA A 145 -4.60 7.23 15.12
N ALA A 146 -5.71 7.93 15.31
CA ALA A 146 -6.08 9.05 14.46
C ALA A 146 -5.17 10.22 14.81
N ASP A 147 -4.19 10.46 13.95
CA ASP A 147 -3.46 11.73 13.91
C ASP A 147 -4.48 12.87 13.89
N GLN A 148 -4.50 13.67 14.97
CA GLN A 148 -5.40 14.79 15.19
C GLN A 148 -5.06 15.93 14.20
N THR A 149 -5.33 15.74 12.94
CA THR A 149 -5.52 16.86 12.03
C THR A 149 -7.03 17.12 11.98
N THR A 150 -7.43 18.08 12.78
CA THR A 150 -8.76 18.69 12.81
C THR A 150 -9.07 19.33 11.45
N ASP A 151 -9.60 18.53 10.52
CA ASP A 151 -10.34 19.06 9.39
C ASP A 151 -11.76 18.48 9.49
N GLU A 152 -12.71 19.36 9.81
CA GLU A 152 -14.11 19.07 10.10
C GLU A 152 -14.90 18.68 8.85
N SER A 153 -14.44 17.68 8.11
CA SER A 153 -15.24 17.11 7.02
C SER A 153 -15.87 15.81 7.48
N PRO A 154 -17.19 15.70 7.55
CA PRO A 154 -17.91 14.59 8.18
C PRO A 154 -17.83 13.25 7.43
N VAL A 155 -17.12 13.17 6.31
CA VAL A 155 -16.91 11.94 5.54
C VAL A 155 -15.51 11.92 4.96
N THR A 156 -14.54 11.45 5.72
CA THR A 156 -13.21 11.18 5.17
C THR A 156 -13.21 9.81 4.49
N GLY A 157 -13.14 9.81 3.17
CA GLY A 157 -12.91 8.59 2.40
C GLY A 157 -11.41 8.42 2.13
N ARG A 158 -10.89 7.21 2.35
CA ARG A 158 -9.52 6.85 1.99
C ARG A 158 -9.51 5.71 1.00
N HIS A 159 -8.69 5.83 -0.03
CA HIS A 159 -8.52 4.76 -1.02
C HIS A 159 -7.43 3.78 -0.59
N PHE A 160 -7.61 2.51 -0.97
CA PHE A 160 -6.62 1.47 -0.75
C PHE A 160 -6.40 0.64 -2.02
N LEU A 161 -5.15 0.25 -2.24
CA LEU A 161 -4.74 -0.53 -3.41
C LEU A 161 -4.85 -2.04 -3.18
N ASN A 162 -4.46 -2.49 -1.99
CA ASN A 162 -4.27 -3.91 -1.72
C ASN A 162 -5.43 -4.50 -0.92
N LEU A 163 -5.47 -4.22 0.36
CA LEU A 163 -6.54 -4.67 1.24
C LEU A 163 -6.73 -3.72 2.43
N VAL A 164 -7.91 -3.83 3.05
CA VAL A 164 -8.19 -3.30 4.38
C VAL A 164 -8.63 -4.45 5.28
N GLY A 165 -8.09 -4.49 6.49
CA GLY A 165 -8.39 -5.51 7.49
C GLY A 165 -8.91 -4.91 8.78
N PHE A 166 -9.71 -5.69 9.49
CA PHE A 166 -10.31 -5.34 10.78
C PHE A 166 -10.19 -6.54 11.73
N GLY A 167 -9.85 -6.30 12.98
CA GLY A 167 -9.77 -7.32 14.00
C GLY A 167 -8.34 -7.79 14.28
N PHE A 168 -8.07 -9.07 14.19
CA PHE A 168 -6.80 -9.69 14.60
C PHE A 168 -5.56 -9.07 13.96
N ASP A 169 -5.60 -8.73 12.69
CA ASP A 169 -4.48 -8.12 11.97
C ASP A 169 -4.12 -6.74 12.53
N VAL A 170 -5.12 -5.94 12.92
CA VAL A 170 -4.93 -4.64 13.59
C VAL A 170 -4.26 -4.85 14.94
N ALA A 171 -4.75 -5.79 15.76
CA ALA A 171 -4.16 -6.10 17.07
C ALA A 171 -2.68 -6.53 16.96
N VAL A 172 -2.33 -7.30 15.93
CA VAL A 172 -0.92 -7.69 15.67
C VAL A 172 -0.06 -6.47 15.30
N ILE A 173 -0.59 -5.55 14.50
CA ILE A 173 0.13 -4.34 14.10
C ILE A 173 0.37 -3.43 15.30
N GLU A 174 -0.64 -3.21 16.14
CA GLU A 174 -0.56 -2.38 17.34
C GLU A 174 0.45 -2.93 18.36
N ASP A 175 0.37 -4.22 18.68
CA ASP A 175 1.32 -4.87 19.59
C ASP A 175 2.75 -4.86 19.03
N THR A 176 2.91 -4.95 17.71
CA THR A 176 4.23 -4.92 17.07
C THR A 176 4.83 -3.51 17.10
N ALA A 177 4.00 -2.47 17.00
CA ALA A 177 4.44 -1.08 17.09
C ALA A 177 4.96 -0.72 18.49
N GLY A 178 4.37 -1.31 19.55
CA GLY A 178 4.79 -1.12 20.94
C GLY A 178 6.00 -1.95 21.38
N ALA A 179 6.43 -2.94 20.62
CA ALA A 179 7.48 -3.86 21.03
C ALA A 179 8.90 -3.37 20.65
N HIS A 180 9.66 -2.92 21.63
CA HIS A 180 11.04 -2.46 21.45
C HIS A 180 12.12 -3.55 21.53
N PHE A 181 11.77 -4.77 21.96
CA PHE A 181 12.74 -5.80 22.36
C PHE A 181 13.13 -6.80 21.28
N LEU A 182 12.25 -7.09 20.31
CA LEU A 182 12.50 -7.99 19.18
C LEU A 182 12.47 -7.21 17.87
N ARG A 183 13.29 -7.60 16.91
CA ARG A 183 13.36 -6.92 15.59
C ARG A 183 13.07 -7.91 14.46
N GLY A 184 12.42 -7.41 13.40
CA GLY A 184 12.26 -8.14 12.15
C GLY A 184 11.07 -9.10 12.11
N GLU A 185 11.15 -10.08 11.21
CA GLU A 185 10.10 -11.06 10.92
C GLU A 185 9.75 -11.96 12.13
N LEU A 186 10.74 -12.21 13.00
CA LEU A 186 10.55 -13.02 14.20
C LEU A 186 9.62 -12.33 15.21
N LEU A 187 9.76 -11.00 15.38
CA LEU A 187 8.86 -10.23 16.23
C LEU A 187 7.42 -10.36 15.76
N TYR A 188 7.19 -10.16 14.45
CA TYR A 188 5.86 -10.28 13.88
C TYR A 188 5.25 -11.68 14.13
N LYS A 189 6.03 -12.74 13.88
CA LYS A 189 5.57 -14.13 14.09
C LYS A 189 5.24 -14.43 15.55
N VAL A 190 6.08 -13.98 16.49
CA VAL A 190 5.85 -14.20 17.93
C VAL A 190 4.64 -13.42 18.43
N THR A 191 4.49 -12.16 17.99
CA THR A 191 3.35 -11.32 18.36
C THR A 191 2.05 -11.87 17.75
N ALA A 192 2.08 -12.27 16.50
CA ALA A 192 0.94 -12.91 15.84
C ALA A 192 0.52 -14.19 16.56
N LEU A 193 1.48 -15.04 16.94
CA LEU A 193 1.19 -16.27 17.68
C LEU A 193 0.61 -15.99 19.06
N LYS A 194 1.18 -15.04 19.81
CA LYS A 194 0.64 -14.61 21.12
C LYS A 194 -0.80 -14.11 20.97
N ASN A 195 -1.05 -13.24 20.02
CA ASN A 195 -2.37 -12.66 19.79
C ASN A 195 -3.39 -13.72 19.34
N LEU A 196 -2.97 -14.71 18.55
CA LEU A 196 -3.85 -15.79 18.10
C LEU A 196 -4.48 -16.57 19.27
N PHE A 197 -3.76 -16.73 20.37
CA PHE A 197 -4.27 -17.43 21.56
C PHE A 197 -5.08 -16.52 22.50
N SER A 198 -4.84 -15.22 22.51
CA SER A 198 -5.48 -14.27 23.42
C SER A 198 -6.63 -13.49 22.80
N PHE A 199 -6.70 -13.39 21.48
CA PHE A 199 -7.71 -12.61 20.78
C PHE A 199 -9.08 -13.30 20.82
N LYS A 200 -10.07 -12.61 21.35
CA LYS A 200 -11.43 -13.16 21.57
C LYS A 200 -12.32 -13.11 20.33
N GLY A 201 -11.89 -12.43 19.28
CA GLY A 201 -12.71 -12.09 18.12
C GLY A 201 -13.35 -10.71 18.26
N VAL A 202 -13.89 -10.23 17.17
CA VAL A 202 -14.67 -8.99 17.09
C VAL A 202 -16.02 -9.32 16.47
N ALA A 203 -17.09 -8.80 17.05
CA ALA A 203 -18.42 -8.90 16.47
C ALA A 203 -18.50 -7.98 15.25
N PHE A 204 -18.84 -8.54 14.10
CA PHE A 204 -19.12 -7.79 12.89
C PHE A 204 -20.58 -7.98 12.50
N GLU A 205 -21.19 -6.90 12.06
CA GLU A 205 -22.44 -6.90 11.30
C GLU A 205 -22.09 -6.42 9.88
N LEU A 206 -22.23 -7.32 8.91
CA LEU A 206 -21.93 -7.03 7.52
C LEU A 206 -23.21 -6.90 6.73
N MET A 207 -23.52 -5.68 6.29
CA MET A 207 -24.58 -5.41 5.33
C MET A 207 -24.00 -5.35 3.92
N SER A 208 -24.42 -6.25 3.05
CA SER A 208 -23.99 -6.33 1.65
C SER A 208 -25.14 -6.83 0.79
N ASP A 209 -24.96 -6.80 -0.53
CA ASP A 209 -25.93 -7.37 -1.49
C ASP A 209 -26.00 -8.90 -1.41
N GLU A 210 -25.00 -9.54 -0.79
CA GLU A 210 -24.98 -10.96 -0.46
C GLU A 210 -25.56 -11.21 0.95
N PRO A 211 -26.02 -12.43 1.28
CA PRO A 211 -26.48 -12.76 2.61
C PRO A 211 -25.44 -12.38 3.68
N GLY A 212 -25.88 -11.57 4.65
CA GLY A 212 -25.02 -11.05 5.71
C GLY A 212 -24.39 -12.18 6.54
N VAL A 213 -23.19 -11.94 7.03
CA VAL A 213 -22.49 -12.83 7.95
C VAL A 213 -22.33 -12.07 9.27
N ASP A 214 -23.14 -12.44 10.25
CA ASP A 214 -23.13 -11.85 11.59
C ASP A 214 -22.39 -12.76 12.56
N GLY A 215 -21.79 -12.19 13.59
CA GLY A 215 -21.20 -12.92 14.69
C GLY A 215 -19.77 -12.55 15.02
N ASP A 216 -19.18 -13.32 15.92
CA ASP A 216 -17.80 -13.16 16.34
C ASP A 216 -16.83 -13.77 15.32
N HIS A 217 -16.01 -12.93 14.74
CA HIS A 217 -15.00 -13.33 13.77
C HIS A 217 -13.60 -12.94 14.25
N LEU A 218 -12.61 -13.72 13.87
CA LEU A 218 -11.22 -13.42 14.15
C LEU A 218 -10.77 -12.18 13.37
N MET A 219 -11.15 -12.12 12.10
CA MET A 219 -10.73 -11.07 11.18
C MET A 219 -11.75 -10.90 10.06
N LEU A 220 -11.98 -9.66 9.67
CA LEU A 220 -12.66 -9.28 8.43
C LEU A 220 -11.62 -8.64 7.51
N THR A 221 -11.50 -9.12 6.28
CA THR A 221 -10.61 -8.54 5.28
C THR A 221 -11.38 -8.26 3.99
N ILE A 222 -11.23 -7.04 3.50
CA ILE A 222 -11.72 -6.63 2.18
C ILE A 222 -10.51 -6.48 1.27
N SER A 223 -10.39 -7.34 0.28
CA SER A 223 -9.19 -7.47 -0.56
C SER A 223 -9.46 -7.04 -2.00
N ASN A 224 -8.59 -6.17 -2.52
CA ASN A 224 -8.55 -5.73 -3.91
C ASN A 224 -7.41 -6.42 -4.69
N ALA A 225 -6.49 -7.10 -3.99
CA ALA A 225 -5.37 -7.80 -4.61
C ALA A 225 -5.10 -9.14 -3.89
N PRO A 226 -4.50 -10.13 -4.59
CA PRO A 226 -4.40 -11.49 -4.10
C PRO A 226 -3.28 -11.75 -3.07
N PHE A 227 -2.45 -10.77 -2.75
CA PHE A 227 -1.32 -10.97 -1.82
C PHE A 227 -1.39 -10.05 -0.62
N PHE A 228 -1.04 -10.58 0.57
CA PHE A 228 -0.90 -9.79 1.80
C PHE A 228 0.18 -10.36 2.71
N GLY A 229 0.57 -9.59 3.74
CA GLY A 229 1.43 -10.05 4.83
C GLY A 229 2.82 -10.52 4.40
N GLY A 230 3.36 -10.00 3.28
CA GLY A 230 4.68 -10.39 2.76
C GLY A 230 4.61 -11.53 1.73
N GLY A 231 3.49 -11.66 1.01
CA GLY A 231 3.32 -12.58 -0.11
C GLY A 231 2.46 -13.80 0.17
N PHE A 232 1.66 -13.80 1.24
CA PHE A 232 0.64 -14.81 1.44
C PHE A 232 -0.51 -14.60 0.45
N PRO A 233 -0.88 -15.61 -0.34
CA PRO A 233 -1.99 -15.49 -1.27
C PRO A 233 -3.32 -15.46 -0.50
N VAL A 234 -4.19 -14.51 -0.86
CA VAL A 234 -5.63 -14.62 -0.58
C VAL A 234 -6.21 -15.47 -1.70
N ASP A 235 -6.78 -16.61 -1.37
CA ASP A 235 -7.27 -17.56 -2.36
C ASP A 235 -8.36 -16.94 -3.24
N SER A 236 -7.95 -16.43 -4.41
CA SER A 236 -8.85 -15.90 -5.42
C SER A 236 -8.20 -15.74 -6.78
N PRO A 237 -8.77 -16.37 -7.81
CA PRO A 237 -8.25 -16.28 -9.18
C PRO A 237 -8.62 -15.00 -9.96
N ARG A 238 -9.29 -14.00 -9.36
CA ARG A 238 -9.69 -12.76 -10.04
C ARG A 238 -9.52 -11.54 -9.15
N PRO A 239 -9.11 -10.37 -9.71
CA PRO A 239 -9.11 -9.09 -9.02
C PRO A 239 -10.56 -8.61 -8.88
N THR A 240 -11.26 -9.10 -7.88
CA THR A 240 -12.58 -8.64 -7.49
C THR A 240 -12.52 -8.30 -6.02
N LEU A 241 -13.16 -7.22 -5.62
CA LEU A 241 -13.30 -6.88 -4.20
C LEU A 241 -13.86 -8.11 -3.47
N LYS A 242 -13.11 -8.65 -2.50
CA LYS A 242 -13.51 -9.84 -1.75
C LYS A 242 -13.54 -9.56 -0.27
N VAL A 243 -14.62 -9.99 0.33
CA VAL A 243 -14.79 -10.02 1.78
C VAL A 243 -14.43 -11.41 2.27
N CYS A 244 -13.37 -11.52 3.06
CA CYS A 244 -12.97 -12.77 3.71
C CYS A 244 -13.21 -12.66 5.20
N LEU A 245 -14.02 -13.57 5.74
CA LEU A 245 -14.28 -13.69 7.16
C LEU A 245 -13.59 -14.94 7.69
N GLN A 246 -12.78 -14.78 8.73
CA GLN A 246 -12.19 -15.91 9.45
C GLN A 246 -12.90 -16.11 10.78
N SER A 247 -13.54 -17.26 10.94
CA SER A 247 -14.16 -17.65 12.19
C SER A 247 -13.13 -18.11 13.24
N PRO A 248 -13.32 -17.82 14.53
CA PRO A 248 -12.48 -18.33 15.61
C PRO A 248 -12.41 -19.87 15.69
N GLN A 249 -13.39 -20.55 15.10
CA GLN A 249 -13.48 -22.02 15.09
C GLN A 249 -12.56 -22.68 14.04
N GLN A 250 -11.97 -21.92 13.14
CA GLN A 250 -11.03 -22.41 12.10
C GLN A 250 -9.55 -22.26 12.53
N ARG A 251 -9.27 -22.28 13.82
CA ARG A 251 -7.89 -22.31 14.31
C ARG A 251 -7.25 -23.65 13.97
N PRO A 252 -6.01 -23.65 13.43
CA PRO A 252 -5.28 -24.87 13.15
C PRO A 252 -4.97 -25.66 14.43
#